data_132adca7b57a0d05d0024c2b672ce420
#
_entry.id   132adca7b57a0d05d0024c2b672ce420
#
_cell.length_a   1.000
_cell.length_b   1.000
_cell.length_c   1.000
_cell.angle_alpha   90.00
_cell.angle_beta   90.00
_cell.angle_gamma   90.00
#
_symmetry.space_group_name_H-M   'P 1'
#
loop_
_entity.id
_entity.type
_entity.pdbx_description
1 polymer ?
#
loop_
_entity_poly.entity_id
_entity_poly.type
_entity_poly.pdbx_seq_one_letter_code
_entity_poly.pdbx_strand_id
1 'polypeptide(L)'
;MSFDLFANVSLDRLKSLYELSNNNSRNISNLKITYNRNHNFFHENFNFLIDIHLFKIKQNKIFTIKLEDQKFTWMLLNKLSKKPIYATSIRNYLENFSSNFENLFIFKPENNYNRITSDLRNFLIDIKVIKLIDKHYVVLKEDILTLFKKKKFSPEQLKKMLRMQEQFGQEAERLVYLNELKKVKKINPKLNPQHIALEDTSAGYDILSYEKFKDSYRKIF
;
A
#
# COMPACT_ATOMS: atom_id res chain seq x y z
N MET A 1 -2.63 -11.19 1.91
CA MET A 1 -2.83 -9.87 2.55
C MET A 1 -1.67 -9.66 3.49
N SER A 2 -0.92 -8.56 3.36
CA SER A 2 0.12 -8.22 4.34
C SER A 2 -0.51 -7.33 5.41
N PHE A 3 -0.67 -7.85 6.62
CA PHE A 3 -1.07 -7.07 7.80
C PHE A 3 0.14 -6.42 8.48
N ASP A 4 1.37 -6.74 8.02
CA ASP A 4 2.63 -6.24 8.57
C ASP A 4 2.85 -4.74 8.33
N LEU A 5 2.00 -4.11 7.50
CA LEU A 5 2.06 -2.67 7.20
C LEU A 5 1.92 -1.78 8.45
N PHE A 6 1.34 -2.31 9.51
CA PHE A 6 1.10 -1.62 10.79
C PHE A 6 2.00 -2.14 11.92
N ALA A 7 2.93 -3.04 11.61
CA ALA A 7 3.85 -3.59 12.60
C ALA A 7 4.66 -2.47 13.29
N ASN A 8 4.62 -2.47 14.61
CA ASN A 8 5.30 -1.47 15.46
C ASN A 8 4.87 -0.01 15.24
N VAL A 9 3.76 0.23 14.55
CA VAL A 9 3.19 1.57 14.35
C VAL A 9 2.16 1.86 15.44
N SER A 10 2.26 3.00 16.12
CA SER A 10 1.27 3.45 17.10
C SER A 10 1.03 4.96 17.01
N LEU A 11 -0.15 5.40 17.43
CA LEU A 11 -0.53 6.82 17.40
C LEU A 11 0.44 7.70 18.18
N ASP A 12 0.81 7.26 19.38
CA ASP A 12 1.72 7.98 20.26
C ASP A 12 3.10 8.17 19.59
N ARG A 13 3.66 7.10 19.04
CA ARG A 13 4.94 7.13 18.31
C ARG A 13 4.88 8.03 17.08
N LEU A 14 3.80 7.97 16.32
CA LEU A 14 3.60 8.82 15.13
C LEU A 14 3.47 10.29 15.50
N LYS A 15 2.70 10.60 16.55
CA LYS A 15 2.56 11.97 17.08
C LYS A 15 3.87 12.52 17.57
N SER A 16 4.57 11.78 18.44
CA SER A 16 5.87 12.18 18.96
C SER A 16 6.87 12.48 17.84
N LEU A 17 6.94 11.60 16.84
CA LEU A 17 7.83 11.80 15.69
C LEU A 17 7.44 13.04 14.86
N TYR A 18 6.14 13.26 14.68
CA TYR A 18 5.61 14.41 13.97
C TYR A 18 5.92 15.73 14.70
N GLU A 19 5.68 15.79 16.01
CA GLU A 19 5.95 16.96 16.85
C GLU A 19 7.44 17.30 16.93
N LEU A 20 8.29 16.30 17.12
CA LEU A 20 9.74 16.47 17.10
C LEU A 20 10.24 17.03 15.76
N SER A 21 9.67 16.59 14.66
CA SER A 21 10.03 17.08 13.33
C SER A 21 9.61 18.52 13.08
N ASN A 22 8.52 18.97 13.71
CA ASN A 22 8.05 20.35 13.61
C ASN A 22 8.83 21.31 14.52
N ASN A 23 9.20 20.88 15.73
CA ASN A 23 9.72 21.76 16.77
C ASN A 23 11.25 21.91 16.75
N ASN A 24 12.02 20.86 16.49
CA ASN A 24 13.44 20.89 16.85
C ASN A 24 14.46 20.47 15.79
N SER A 25 14.12 19.67 14.83
CA SER A 25 15.17 19.22 13.89
C SER A 25 14.60 18.66 12.61
N ARG A 26 14.96 19.33 11.53
CA ARG A 26 14.67 18.86 10.18
C ARG A 26 15.73 17.89 9.65
N ASN A 27 16.77 17.61 10.45
CA ASN A 27 17.80 16.64 10.11
C ASN A 27 17.40 15.25 10.63
N ILE A 28 17.42 14.26 9.75
CA ILE A 28 16.94 12.89 10.03
C ILE A 28 17.77 12.24 11.16
N SER A 29 19.09 12.42 11.18
CA SER A 29 19.95 11.80 12.19
C SER A 29 19.66 12.34 13.58
N ASN A 30 19.52 13.68 13.72
CA ASN A 30 19.19 14.29 14.99
C ASN A 30 17.79 13.93 15.46
N LEU A 31 16.83 13.86 14.53
CA LEU A 31 15.46 13.41 14.83
C LEU A 31 15.45 11.98 15.37
N LYS A 32 16.20 11.07 14.74
CA LYS A 32 16.34 9.68 15.19
C LYS A 32 16.91 9.59 16.61
N ILE A 33 17.99 10.34 16.90
CA ILE A 33 18.60 10.36 18.23
C ILE A 33 17.60 10.86 19.29
N THR A 34 16.90 11.95 18.99
CA THR A 34 15.94 12.54 19.92
C THR A 34 14.73 11.63 20.15
N TYR A 35 14.20 11.04 19.08
CA TYR A 35 13.07 10.12 19.15
C TYR A 35 13.42 8.86 19.96
N ASN A 36 14.58 8.27 19.73
CA ASN A 36 15.01 7.02 20.38
C ASN A 36 15.29 7.15 21.89
N ARG A 37 15.27 8.38 22.45
CA ARG A 37 15.33 8.57 23.91
C ARG A 37 14.08 8.08 24.62
N ASN A 38 12.92 8.18 23.96
CA ASN A 38 11.63 7.88 24.57
C ASN A 38 10.85 6.77 23.84
N HIS A 39 11.21 6.46 22.60
CA HIS A 39 10.48 5.53 21.75
C HIS A 39 11.43 4.59 20.99
N ASN A 40 10.92 3.41 20.67
CA ASN A 40 11.57 2.44 19.77
C ASN A 40 10.94 2.49 18.37
N PHE A 41 11.49 1.77 17.42
CA PHE A 41 10.95 1.58 16.07
C PHE A 41 10.89 2.87 15.25
N PHE A 42 11.97 3.65 15.29
CA PHE A 42 12.08 4.89 14.53
C PHE A 42 11.84 4.67 13.04
N HIS A 43 12.48 3.66 12.44
CA HIS A 43 12.45 3.44 11.00
C HIS A 43 11.05 3.10 10.51
N GLU A 44 10.34 2.24 11.23
CA GLU A 44 8.98 1.80 10.89
C GLU A 44 8.02 2.98 10.92
N ASN A 45 8.01 3.76 12.01
CA ASN A 45 7.13 4.92 12.15
C ASN A 45 7.52 6.07 11.20
N PHE A 46 8.80 6.27 10.95
CA PHE A 46 9.32 7.28 10.03
C PHE A 46 8.92 6.96 8.58
N ASN A 47 9.16 5.73 8.13
CA ASN A 47 8.79 5.26 6.80
C ASN A 47 7.27 5.30 6.60
N PHE A 48 6.50 4.91 7.61
CA PHE A 48 5.06 5.01 7.58
C PHE A 48 4.57 6.45 7.31
N LEU A 49 5.14 7.46 7.99
CA LEU A 49 4.80 8.88 7.75
C LEU A 49 5.21 9.38 6.36
N ILE A 50 6.31 8.84 5.79
CA ILE A 50 6.70 9.12 4.41
C ILE A 50 5.71 8.50 3.43
N ASP A 51 5.38 7.23 3.61
CA ASP A 51 4.48 6.48 2.74
C ASP A 51 3.11 7.15 2.61
N ILE A 52 2.56 7.64 3.71
CA ILE A 52 1.29 8.35 3.70
C ILE A 52 1.42 9.84 3.35
N HIS A 53 2.61 10.30 2.97
CA HIS A 53 2.91 11.69 2.58
C HIS A 53 2.62 12.73 3.67
N LEU A 54 2.83 12.39 4.93
CA LEU A 54 2.91 13.35 6.03
C LEU A 54 4.32 13.93 6.17
N PHE A 55 5.34 13.15 5.81
CA PHE A 55 6.71 13.60 5.68
C PHE A 55 7.15 13.65 4.22
N LYS A 56 7.94 14.64 3.87
CA LYS A 56 8.68 14.74 2.61
C LYS A 56 10.15 14.98 2.91
N ILE A 57 11.03 14.26 2.21
CA ILE A 57 12.48 14.43 2.35
C ILE A 57 13.00 15.21 1.15
N LYS A 58 13.76 16.27 1.41
CA LYS A 58 14.56 16.99 0.43
C LYS A 58 15.93 17.33 1.04
N GLN A 59 17.03 17.01 0.36
CA GLN A 59 18.39 17.32 0.80
C GLN A 59 18.65 16.94 2.27
N ASN A 60 18.26 15.71 2.67
CA ASN A 60 18.36 15.18 4.03
C ASN A 60 17.62 16.00 5.10
N LYS A 61 16.66 16.84 4.70
CA LYS A 61 15.77 17.59 5.59
C LYS A 61 14.34 17.09 5.46
N ILE A 62 13.64 17.06 6.60
CA ILE A 62 12.23 16.67 6.68
C ILE A 62 11.35 17.90 6.55
N PHE A 63 10.34 17.80 5.70
CA PHE A 63 9.28 18.79 5.55
C PHE A 63 7.98 18.16 5.98
N THR A 64 7.31 18.82 6.92
CA THR A 64 6.01 18.39 7.45
C THR A 64 4.92 19.38 7.05
N ILE A 65 3.68 18.91 7.04
CA ILE A 65 2.50 19.77 6.91
C ILE A 65 2.14 20.21 8.33
N LYS A 66 2.19 21.51 8.64
CA LYS A 66 1.77 22.02 9.96
C LYS A 66 0.30 21.69 10.21
N LEU A 67 0.00 21.11 11.36
CA LEU A 67 -1.31 20.73 11.80
C LEU A 67 -1.57 21.21 13.21
N GLU A 68 -2.84 21.47 13.50
CA GLU A 68 -3.34 21.57 14.86
C GLU A 68 -3.44 20.17 15.46
N ASP A 69 -3.01 19.97 16.71
CA ASP A 69 -2.94 18.67 17.39
C ASP A 69 -4.24 17.86 17.36
N GLN A 70 -5.37 18.54 17.46
CA GLN A 70 -6.72 17.91 17.43
C GLN A 70 -7.05 17.29 16.05
N LYS A 71 -6.36 17.69 14.99
CA LYS A 71 -6.63 17.23 13.61
C LYS A 71 -5.70 16.11 13.15
N PHE A 72 -4.67 15.73 13.93
CA PHE A 72 -3.67 14.75 13.51
C PHE A 72 -4.29 13.39 13.15
N THR A 73 -5.12 12.83 14.05
CA THR A 73 -5.76 11.52 13.80
C THR A 73 -6.67 11.54 12.57
N TRP A 74 -7.45 12.60 12.38
CA TRP A 74 -8.30 12.75 11.20
C TRP A 74 -7.48 12.82 9.91
N MET A 75 -6.39 13.58 9.92
CA MET A 75 -5.54 13.67 8.75
C MET A 75 -4.81 12.37 8.47
N LEU A 76 -4.36 11.66 9.50
CA LEU A 76 -3.79 10.33 9.39
C LEU A 76 -4.77 9.39 8.64
N LEU A 77 -6.03 9.31 9.09
CA LEU A 77 -7.07 8.52 8.44
C LEU A 77 -7.34 8.95 7.00
N ASN A 78 -7.42 10.25 6.73
CA ASN A 78 -7.62 10.78 5.38
C ASN A 78 -6.44 10.45 4.44
N LYS A 79 -5.22 10.46 4.95
CA LYS A 79 -4.03 10.05 4.18
C LYS A 79 -4.03 8.55 3.91
N LEU A 80 -4.34 7.73 4.90
CA LEU A 80 -4.45 6.28 4.78
C LEU A 80 -5.53 5.88 3.76
N SER A 81 -6.68 6.54 3.75
CA SER A 81 -7.76 6.25 2.81
C SER A 81 -7.39 6.52 1.34
N LYS A 82 -6.41 7.40 1.10
CA LYS A 82 -5.91 7.76 -0.24
C LYS A 82 -4.79 6.85 -0.74
N LYS A 83 -4.23 6.01 0.13
CA LYS A 83 -3.18 5.05 -0.21
C LYS A 83 -3.78 3.66 -0.40
N PRO A 84 -3.80 3.13 -1.63
CA PRO A 84 -4.52 1.88 -1.94
C PRO A 84 -4.16 0.71 -1.03
N ILE A 85 -2.88 0.53 -0.71
CA ILE A 85 -2.41 -0.58 0.12
C ILE A 85 -2.99 -0.52 1.54
N TYR A 86 -2.92 0.64 2.19
CA TYR A 86 -3.48 0.83 3.54
C TYR A 86 -5.01 0.84 3.53
N ALA A 87 -5.59 1.55 2.56
CA ALA A 87 -7.05 1.64 2.41
C ALA A 87 -7.68 0.26 2.20
N THR A 88 -7.04 -0.61 1.41
CA THR A 88 -7.53 -1.97 1.18
C THR A 88 -7.41 -2.83 2.43
N SER A 89 -6.29 -2.76 3.15
CA SER A 89 -6.10 -3.51 4.40
C SER A 89 -7.12 -3.12 5.46
N ILE A 90 -7.32 -1.81 5.68
CA ILE A 90 -8.31 -1.29 6.64
C ILE A 90 -9.73 -1.67 6.22
N ARG A 91 -10.09 -1.49 4.95
CA ARG A 91 -11.40 -1.85 4.40
C ARG A 91 -11.71 -3.32 4.63
N ASN A 92 -10.81 -4.22 4.21
CA ASN A 92 -11.02 -5.66 4.34
C ASN A 92 -11.19 -6.10 5.79
N TYR A 93 -10.54 -5.40 6.73
CA TYR A 93 -10.77 -5.63 8.14
C TYR A 93 -12.14 -5.14 8.58
N LEU A 94 -12.55 -3.92 8.19
CA LEU A 94 -13.82 -3.31 8.55
C LEU A 94 -15.04 -3.99 7.87
N GLU A 95 -14.85 -4.65 6.73
CA GLU A 95 -15.90 -5.42 6.03
C GLU A 95 -16.38 -6.64 6.85
N ASN A 96 -15.63 -7.08 7.88
CA ASN A 96 -16.07 -8.15 8.78
C ASN A 96 -17.05 -7.66 9.87
N PHE A 97 -17.24 -6.36 10.01
CA PHE A 97 -18.17 -5.80 10.99
C PHE A 97 -19.58 -5.81 10.41
N SER A 98 -20.54 -6.31 11.19
CA SER A 98 -21.97 -6.34 10.86
C SER A 98 -22.77 -5.50 11.84
N SER A 99 -23.86 -4.89 11.37
CA SER A 99 -24.77 -4.15 12.24
C SER A 99 -25.54 -5.12 13.14
N ASN A 100 -25.62 -4.81 14.44
CA ASN A 100 -26.48 -5.51 15.38
C ASN A 100 -27.86 -4.81 15.52
N PHE A 101 -28.73 -5.31 16.40
CA PHE A 101 -30.06 -4.74 16.64
C PHE A 101 -30.05 -3.30 17.18
N GLU A 102 -28.92 -2.85 17.75
CA GLU A 102 -28.73 -1.49 18.25
C GLU A 102 -28.07 -0.57 17.22
N ASN A 103 -27.98 -1.00 15.96
CA ASN A 103 -27.26 -0.32 14.88
C ASN A 103 -25.77 -0.12 15.13
N LEU A 104 -25.16 -0.88 16.05
CA LEU A 104 -23.72 -0.86 16.25
C LEU A 104 -23.05 -1.82 15.28
N PHE A 105 -21.98 -1.39 14.64
CA PHE A 105 -21.14 -2.27 13.83
C PHE A 105 -20.19 -3.04 14.71
N ILE A 106 -20.42 -4.34 14.85
CA ILE A 106 -19.68 -5.24 15.75
C ILE A 106 -18.98 -6.36 14.97
N PHE A 107 -17.85 -6.83 15.51
CA PHE A 107 -17.11 -7.96 15.00
C PHE A 107 -16.48 -8.78 16.12
N LYS A 108 -16.67 -10.11 16.06
CA LYS A 108 -16.03 -11.08 16.94
C LYS A 108 -15.12 -11.97 16.11
N PRO A 109 -13.81 -11.69 16.04
CA PRO A 109 -12.91 -12.49 15.25
C PRO A 109 -12.65 -13.87 15.87
N GLU A 110 -12.42 -14.87 15.04
CA GLU A 110 -11.82 -16.12 15.46
C GLU A 110 -10.36 -15.91 15.94
N ASN A 111 -9.90 -16.80 16.83
CA ASN A 111 -8.56 -16.65 17.46
C ASN A 111 -7.43 -16.51 16.43
N ASN A 112 -7.44 -17.30 15.36
CA ASN A 112 -6.42 -17.23 14.33
C ASN A 112 -6.45 -15.92 13.56
N TYR A 113 -7.64 -15.47 13.14
CA TYR A 113 -7.82 -14.20 12.45
C TYR A 113 -7.40 -13.03 13.35
N ASN A 114 -7.79 -13.08 14.63
CA ASN A 114 -7.45 -12.07 15.63
C ASN A 114 -5.92 -11.95 15.83
N ARG A 115 -5.19 -13.05 15.75
CA ARG A 115 -3.73 -13.08 15.83
C ARG A 115 -3.07 -12.49 14.59
N ILE A 116 -3.51 -12.91 13.40
CA ILE A 116 -2.94 -12.46 12.12
C ILE A 116 -3.19 -10.97 11.89
N THR A 117 -4.32 -10.44 12.36
CA THR A 117 -4.68 -9.02 12.19
C THR A 117 -4.28 -8.14 13.37
N SER A 118 -3.48 -8.64 14.31
CA SER A 118 -3.17 -7.97 15.58
C SER A 118 -2.62 -6.55 15.41
N ASP A 119 -1.70 -6.35 14.49
CA ASP A 119 -1.06 -5.05 14.30
C ASP A 119 -2.03 -4.02 13.75
N LEU A 120 -2.77 -4.37 12.70
CA LEU A 120 -3.82 -3.51 12.16
C LEU A 120 -4.91 -3.23 13.19
N ARG A 121 -5.40 -4.27 13.87
CA ARG A 121 -6.42 -4.14 14.92
C ARG A 121 -5.96 -3.19 16.04
N ASN A 122 -4.75 -3.41 16.57
CA ASN A 122 -4.20 -2.58 17.64
C ASN A 122 -4.03 -1.14 17.18
N PHE A 123 -3.56 -0.92 15.95
CA PHE A 123 -3.49 0.41 15.37
C PHE A 123 -4.88 1.08 15.27
N LEU A 124 -5.93 0.35 14.82
CA LEU A 124 -7.29 0.88 14.74
C LEU A 124 -7.89 1.21 16.11
N ILE A 125 -7.55 0.44 17.15
CA ILE A 125 -7.92 0.74 18.54
C ILE A 125 -7.21 2.03 19.00
N ASP A 126 -5.93 2.13 18.77
CA ASP A 126 -5.07 3.23 19.18
C ASP A 126 -5.54 4.57 18.58
N ILE A 127 -5.91 4.58 17.31
CA ILE A 127 -6.47 5.75 16.63
C ILE A 127 -7.99 5.94 16.86
N LYS A 128 -8.59 5.15 17.76
CA LYS A 128 -10.00 5.23 18.16
C LYS A 128 -10.99 5.04 17.01
N VAL A 129 -10.69 4.17 16.07
CA VAL A 129 -11.62 3.74 15.00
C VAL A 129 -12.53 2.65 15.52
N ILE A 130 -11.96 1.70 16.26
CA ILE A 130 -12.68 0.61 16.91
C ILE A 130 -12.37 0.56 18.40
N LYS A 131 -13.21 -0.10 19.18
CA LYS A 131 -13.02 -0.36 20.60
C LYS A 131 -13.38 -1.81 20.92
N LEU A 132 -12.66 -2.41 21.85
CA LEU A 132 -13.00 -3.71 22.42
C LEU A 132 -14.04 -3.51 23.54
N ILE A 133 -15.20 -4.15 23.42
CA ILE A 133 -16.27 -4.18 24.41
C ILE A 133 -16.73 -5.64 24.52
N ASP A 134 -16.68 -6.21 25.73
CA ASP A 134 -17.17 -7.57 26.03
C ASP A 134 -16.78 -8.64 24.99
N LYS A 135 -15.50 -8.71 24.64
CA LYS A 135 -14.91 -9.63 23.65
C LYS A 135 -15.34 -9.38 22.20
N HIS A 136 -16.02 -8.27 21.90
CA HIS A 136 -16.36 -7.82 20.56
C HIS A 136 -15.65 -6.52 20.23
N TYR A 137 -15.30 -6.31 18.97
CA TYR A 137 -14.84 -5.02 18.48
C TYR A 137 -16.02 -4.24 17.94
N VAL A 138 -16.11 -2.97 18.31
CA VAL A 138 -17.19 -2.06 17.92
C VAL A 138 -16.61 -0.87 17.20
N VAL A 139 -17.18 -0.48 16.06
CA VAL A 139 -16.81 0.76 15.35
C VAL A 139 -17.36 1.96 16.08
N LEU A 140 -16.48 2.91 16.42
CA LEU A 140 -16.84 4.10 17.21
C LEU A 140 -17.42 5.24 16.36
N LYS A 141 -17.13 5.28 15.07
CA LYS A 141 -17.53 6.36 14.16
C LYS A 141 -17.92 5.81 12.80
N GLU A 142 -19.16 5.91 12.44
CA GLU A 142 -19.69 5.41 11.15
C GLU A 142 -19.14 6.13 9.92
N ASP A 143 -18.83 7.43 10.05
CA ASP A 143 -18.20 8.22 8.99
C ASP A 143 -16.86 7.64 8.55
N ILE A 144 -16.15 6.93 9.42
CA ILE A 144 -14.94 6.19 9.07
C ILE A 144 -15.23 5.04 8.09
N LEU A 145 -16.34 4.33 8.27
CA LEU A 145 -16.76 3.29 7.33
C LEU A 145 -16.95 3.87 5.93
N THR A 146 -17.50 5.07 5.81
CA THR A 146 -17.68 5.74 4.51
C THR A 146 -16.35 6.17 3.89
N LEU A 147 -15.39 6.58 4.71
CA LEU A 147 -14.05 7.00 4.28
C LEU A 147 -13.28 5.84 3.58
N PHE A 148 -13.48 4.61 4.04
CA PHE A 148 -12.84 3.41 3.49
C PHE A 148 -13.73 2.59 2.54
N LYS A 149 -14.99 2.96 2.31
CA LYS A 149 -15.83 2.29 1.30
C LYS A 149 -15.19 2.35 -0.09
N LYS A 150 -15.34 1.28 -0.87
CA LYS A 150 -14.98 1.30 -2.28
C LYS A 150 -15.73 2.43 -2.98
N LYS A 151 -15.02 3.32 -3.66
CA LYS A 151 -15.68 4.25 -4.58
C LYS A 151 -16.40 3.41 -5.63
N LYS A 152 -17.73 3.57 -5.73
CA LYS A 152 -18.46 3.03 -6.87
C LYS A 152 -18.04 3.86 -8.08
N PHE A 153 -17.38 3.24 -9.03
CA PHE A 153 -17.08 3.89 -10.31
C PHE A 153 -18.35 3.98 -11.14
N SER A 154 -18.57 5.12 -11.80
CA SER A 154 -19.58 5.15 -12.86
C SER A 154 -19.15 4.20 -14.00
N PRO A 155 -20.11 3.74 -14.85
CA PRO A 155 -19.74 2.91 -16.00
C PRO A 155 -18.67 3.55 -16.89
N GLU A 156 -18.70 4.88 -17.07
CA GLU A 156 -17.70 5.62 -17.85
C GLU A 156 -16.33 5.63 -17.15
N GLN A 157 -16.30 5.84 -15.83
CA GLN A 157 -15.05 5.80 -15.03
C GLN A 157 -14.44 4.41 -15.07
N LEU A 158 -15.25 3.34 -14.94
CA LEU A 158 -14.79 1.97 -15.06
C LEU A 158 -14.21 1.71 -16.45
N LYS A 159 -14.92 2.11 -17.51
CA LYS A 159 -14.47 1.97 -18.90
C LYS A 159 -13.15 2.71 -19.15
N LYS A 160 -13.02 3.94 -18.62
CA LYS A 160 -11.76 4.71 -18.70
C LYS A 160 -10.62 3.99 -18.00
N MET A 161 -10.85 3.47 -16.79
CA MET A 161 -9.83 2.74 -16.02
C MET A 161 -9.39 1.46 -16.74
N LEU A 162 -10.31 0.68 -17.28
CA LEU A 162 -10.01 -0.53 -18.05
C LEU A 162 -9.17 -0.20 -19.30
N ARG A 163 -9.52 0.85 -20.06
CA ARG A 163 -8.72 1.30 -21.20
C ARG A 163 -7.28 1.70 -20.80
N MET A 164 -7.13 2.41 -19.69
CA MET A 164 -5.79 2.76 -19.20
C MET A 164 -4.98 1.52 -18.79
N GLN A 165 -5.61 0.53 -18.13
CA GLN A 165 -4.95 -0.73 -17.78
C GLN A 165 -4.50 -1.49 -19.03
N GLU A 166 -5.35 -1.57 -20.05
CA GLU A 166 -5.03 -2.18 -21.33
C GLU A 166 -3.84 -1.48 -22.02
N GLN A 167 -3.84 -0.14 -22.08
CA GLN A 167 -2.73 0.64 -22.64
C GLN A 167 -1.41 0.40 -21.87
N PHE A 168 -1.45 0.36 -20.54
CA PHE A 168 -0.27 0.04 -19.74
C PHE A 168 0.21 -1.38 -19.95
N GLY A 169 -0.69 -2.36 -20.10
CA GLY A 169 -0.36 -3.73 -20.46
C GLY A 169 0.38 -3.80 -21.79
N GLN A 170 -0.19 -3.22 -22.84
CA GLN A 170 0.40 -3.18 -24.17
C GLN A 170 1.77 -2.50 -24.19
N GLU A 171 1.94 -1.39 -23.47
CA GLU A 171 3.24 -0.71 -23.40
C GLU A 171 4.27 -1.53 -22.62
N ALA A 172 3.89 -2.21 -21.55
CA ALA A 172 4.75 -3.11 -20.81
C ALA A 172 5.23 -4.28 -21.71
N GLU A 173 4.33 -4.94 -22.42
CA GLU A 173 4.65 -6.00 -23.38
C GLU A 173 5.60 -5.49 -24.49
N ARG A 174 5.33 -4.30 -25.02
CA ARG A 174 6.21 -3.66 -26.01
C ARG A 174 7.62 -3.45 -25.47
N LEU A 175 7.77 -2.99 -24.24
CA LEU A 175 9.08 -2.80 -23.60
C LEU A 175 9.80 -4.12 -23.38
N VAL A 176 9.11 -5.17 -22.97
CA VAL A 176 9.67 -6.52 -22.82
C VAL A 176 10.14 -7.04 -24.20
N TYR A 177 9.29 -6.93 -25.23
CA TYR A 177 9.65 -7.31 -26.59
C TYR A 177 10.92 -6.61 -27.10
N LEU A 178 11.02 -5.28 -26.89
CA LEU A 178 12.20 -4.51 -27.31
C LEU A 178 13.46 -4.93 -26.55
N ASN A 179 13.36 -5.30 -25.28
CA ASN A 179 14.46 -5.83 -24.50
C ASN A 179 14.89 -7.21 -25.03
N GLU A 180 13.95 -8.09 -25.29
CA GLU A 180 14.23 -9.41 -25.88
C GLU A 180 14.84 -9.27 -27.27
N LEU A 181 14.35 -8.37 -28.12
CA LEU A 181 14.94 -8.09 -29.43
C LEU A 181 16.40 -7.67 -29.32
N LYS A 182 16.75 -6.79 -28.37
CA LYS A 182 18.15 -6.38 -28.12
C LYS A 182 19.02 -7.55 -27.67
N LYS A 183 18.51 -8.46 -26.84
CA LYS A 183 19.24 -9.66 -26.39
C LYS A 183 19.45 -10.62 -27.54
N VAL A 184 18.39 -10.97 -28.29
CA VAL A 184 18.44 -11.91 -29.41
C VAL A 184 19.35 -11.42 -30.51
N LYS A 185 19.33 -10.12 -30.86
CA LYS A 185 20.22 -9.52 -31.87
C LYS A 185 21.71 -9.57 -31.49
N LYS A 186 22.05 -9.51 -30.19
CA LYS A 186 23.42 -9.72 -29.73
C LYS A 186 23.88 -11.15 -29.88
N ILE A 187 22.99 -12.12 -29.82
CA ILE A 187 23.28 -13.55 -29.99
C ILE A 187 23.40 -13.90 -31.49
N ASN A 188 22.38 -13.51 -32.25
CA ASN A 188 22.35 -13.71 -33.71
C ASN A 188 21.50 -12.60 -34.38
N PRO A 189 22.13 -11.74 -35.22
CA PRO A 189 21.44 -10.65 -35.92
C PRO A 189 20.29 -11.07 -36.84
N LYS A 190 20.23 -12.33 -37.24
CA LYS A 190 19.19 -12.87 -38.15
C LYS A 190 17.93 -13.31 -37.39
N LEU A 191 18.02 -13.52 -36.08
CA LEU A 191 16.87 -13.94 -35.27
C LEU A 191 16.06 -12.75 -34.79
N ASN A 192 14.74 -12.93 -34.74
CA ASN A 192 13.80 -11.96 -34.15
C ASN A 192 12.87 -12.69 -33.17
N PRO A 193 12.61 -12.16 -31.97
CA PRO A 193 11.52 -12.66 -31.13
C PRO A 193 10.18 -12.41 -31.83
N GLN A 194 9.16 -13.18 -31.44
CA GLN A 194 7.80 -13.05 -31.97
C GLN A 194 6.88 -12.59 -30.84
N HIS A 195 6.00 -11.64 -31.11
CA HIS A 195 5.00 -11.15 -30.15
C HIS A 195 3.71 -11.98 -30.35
N ILE A 196 3.63 -13.11 -29.68
CA ILE A 196 2.59 -14.12 -29.89
C ILE A 196 1.23 -13.62 -29.40
N ALA A 197 1.17 -12.82 -28.32
CA ALA A 197 -0.08 -12.27 -27.82
C ALA A 197 -0.86 -11.42 -28.84
N LEU A 198 -0.18 -10.86 -29.86
CA LEU A 198 -0.82 -10.15 -30.98
C LEU A 198 -1.42 -11.07 -32.04
N GLU A 199 -0.92 -12.30 -32.14
CA GLU A 199 -1.30 -13.28 -33.16
C GLU A 199 -2.25 -14.33 -32.59
N ASP A 200 -2.00 -14.79 -31.36
CA ASP A 200 -2.78 -15.83 -30.69
C ASP A 200 -2.88 -15.55 -29.17
N THR A 201 -4.02 -15.04 -28.75
CA THR A 201 -4.32 -14.77 -27.33
C THR A 201 -4.51 -16.03 -26.48
N SER A 202 -4.63 -17.22 -27.12
CA SER A 202 -4.81 -18.49 -26.43
C SER A 202 -3.51 -19.23 -26.14
N ALA A 203 -2.38 -18.72 -26.62
CA ALA A 203 -1.08 -19.39 -26.53
C ALA A 203 -0.54 -19.52 -25.10
N GLY A 204 -1.04 -18.74 -24.14
CA GLY A 204 -0.64 -18.79 -22.74
C GLY A 204 0.72 -18.14 -22.44
N TYR A 205 1.32 -17.45 -23.41
CA TYR A 205 2.53 -16.63 -23.29
C TYR A 205 2.51 -15.48 -24.30
N ASP A 206 3.19 -14.38 -23.97
CA ASP A 206 3.12 -13.15 -24.75
C ASP A 206 4.22 -13.05 -25.79
N ILE A 207 5.42 -13.53 -25.49
CA ILE A 207 6.61 -13.38 -26.33
C ILE A 207 7.34 -14.71 -26.48
N LEU A 208 7.62 -15.09 -27.72
CA LEU A 208 8.50 -16.19 -28.07
C LEU A 208 9.88 -15.64 -28.36
N SER A 209 10.88 -16.02 -27.57
CA SER A 209 12.26 -15.54 -27.69
C SER A 209 13.24 -16.68 -28.01
N TYR A 210 14.54 -16.39 -28.00
CA TYR A 210 15.60 -17.35 -28.30
C TYR A 210 16.74 -17.26 -27.30
N GLU A 211 17.25 -18.41 -26.88
CA GLU A 211 18.41 -18.53 -26.02
C GLU A 211 19.51 -19.34 -26.77
N LYS A 212 20.75 -18.92 -26.61
CA LYS A 212 21.90 -19.71 -27.11
C LYS A 212 22.13 -20.87 -26.16
N PHE A 213 22.08 -22.10 -26.70
CA PHE A 213 22.37 -23.33 -25.97
C PHE A 213 23.42 -24.16 -26.74
N LYS A 214 24.65 -24.17 -26.21
CA LYS A 214 25.82 -24.74 -26.91
C LYS A 214 25.97 -24.10 -28.31
N ASP A 215 25.92 -24.90 -29.36
CA ASP A 215 26.06 -24.46 -30.77
C ASP A 215 24.72 -24.25 -31.50
N SER A 216 23.61 -24.29 -30.78
CA SER A 216 22.27 -24.14 -31.32
C SER A 216 21.47 -23.02 -30.60
N TYR A 217 20.34 -22.62 -31.19
CA TYR A 217 19.43 -21.66 -30.61
C TYR A 217 18.13 -22.36 -30.18
N ARG A 218 17.75 -22.21 -28.93
CA ARG A 218 16.53 -22.77 -28.36
C ARG A 218 15.46 -21.68 -28.20
N LYS A 219 14.22 -22.00 -28.61
CA LYS A 219 13.07 -21.16 -28.33
C LYS A 219 12.76 -21.18 -26.83
N ILE A 220 12.47 -20.03 -26.25
CA ILE A 220 12.02 -19.85 -24.88
C ILE A 220 10.77 -18.98 -24.85
N PHE A 221 9.91 -19.20 -23.86
CA PHE A 221 8.62 -18.54 -23.70
C PHE A 221 8.64 -17.63 -22.48
#